data_4c13587401df77eb3aa879b1b74ba6c6
#
_entry.id   4c13587401df77eb3aa879b1b74ba6c6
#
_cell.length_a   1.000
_cell.length_b   1.000
_cell.length_c   1.000
_cell.angle_alpha   90.00
_cell.angle_beta   90.00
_cell.angle_gamma   90.00
#
_symmetry.space_group_name_H-M   'P 1'
#
loop_
_entity.id
_entity.type
_entity.pdbx_description
1 polymer ?
#
loop_
_entity_poly.entity_id
_entity_poly.type
_entity_poly.pdbx_seq_one_letter_code
_entity_poly.pdbx_strand_id
1 'polypeptide(L)'
;MSFNREHIRNFSIIAHIDHGKSTLADRILEQTSAVSTRDMEQQLLDNMDIERERGITIKARAVKVSYKADDGETYEFNLIDTPGHVDFNYEVSRSLAACEGALLVVDASQGIEAQTLANTYLAIEHDLEVVPVINKIDLPSANPEMVCQEIEDVIGIPALDAPRVSAKTGENIHAVLERIVTDIPAPKGDENAPLQALIFDSYYDAYKGVIVYIRVKEGKVRVGDTIRMMASGTEFNVVEVGYLEATSIQPCGELMAGEVGYIAASIKNIGDTKVGDTVTLADNPAPEPLPGYRQVNPMVFCGIYPADGAKYGDLRDALEKLRLNDASLTFEPETSIALGFGFRCGFLGLLHMEIIEERLEREYNLDLVTTAPSVAYRVTMNGGEVRMIDNPTNFPAPMSIQVAEEPMIKATILSPEEFVGNIMELCQNRRGVFKDMKYLDTTRVEIHYELPLNEVVYDFFDALKSRTRGYASFDYEMMGFRASKLVKLDIMLNGEVVDALSFIVHTDKAYERARRIAEKLKEHIPRQLFEVPIQAAIGGKIIARETVKAMRKDVLAKCYGGDITRKKKLLEKQKEGKKRMRQLGSVEVPQEAFMAVLKLDE
;
A
#
# COMPACT_ATOMS: atom_id res chain seq x y z
N MET A 1 15.39 20.12 -32.39
CA MET A 1 14.09 19.98 -33.11
C MET A 1 13.21 21.11 -32.61
N SER A 2 12.38 21.73 -33.45
CA SER A 2 11.40 22.71 -32.97
C SER A 2 10.38 21.97 -32.11
N PHE A 3 10.09 22.49 -30.93
CA PHE A 3 9.01 22.00 -30.08
C PHE A 3 7.70 21.99 -30.85
N ASN A 4 7.03 20.83 -30.90
CA ASN A 4 5.71 20.68 -31.50
C ASN A 4 4.78 19.94 -30.52
N ARG A 5 3.95 20.68 -29.77
CA ARG A 5 3.03 20.13 -28.80
C ARG A 5 2.02 19.12 -29.38
N GLU A 6 1.64 19.29 -30.64
CA GLU A 6 0.71 18.37 -31.32
C GLU A 6 1.26 16.95 -31.44
N HIS A 7 2.59 16.79 -31.39
CA HIS A 7 3.26 15.50 -31.47
C HIS A 7 3.61 14.93 -30.08
N ILE A 8 3.15 15.52 -28.97
CA ILE A 8 3.32 14.97 -27.63
C ILE A 8 2.15 14.04 -27.30
N ARG A 9 2.45 12.90 -26.65
CA ARG A 9 1.47 11.97 -26.10
C ARG A 9 1.86 11.63 -24.66
N ASN A 10 1.07 12.12 -23.70
CA ASN A 10 1.25 11.80 -22.28
C ASN A 10 0.24 10.74 -21.90
N PHE A 11 0.71 9.58 -21.51
CA PHE A 11 -0.16 8.45 -21.18
C PHE A 11 0.39 7.59 -20.07
N SER A 12 -0.52 6.88 -19.44
CA SER A 12 -0.22 5.87 -18.42
C SER A 12 -0.65 4.49 -18.87
N ILE A 13 -0.14 3.44 -18.22
CA ILE A 13 -0.61 2.08 -18.40
C ILE A 13 -1.34 1.67 -17.13
N ILE A 14 -2.62 1.37 -17.26
CA ILE A 14 -3.47 0.84 -16.19
C ILE A 14 -3.79 -0.63 -16.45
N ALA A 15 -3.68 -1.44 -15.42
CA ALA A 15 -3.90 -2.88 -15.52
C ALA A 15 -4.20 -3.46 -14.15
N HIS A 16 -4.83 -4.63 -14.11
CA HIS A 16 -4.80 -5.47 -12.91
C HIS A 16 -3.41 -6.08 -12.70
N ILE A 17 -3.12 -6.52 -11.47
CA ILE A 17 -1.89 -7.24 -11.14
C ILE A 17 -1.77 -8.46 -12.06
N ASP A 18 -0.58 -8.74 -12.55
CA ASP A 18 -0.25 -9.85 -13.46
C ASP A 18 -0.87 -9.76 -14.88
N HIS A 19 -1.60 -8.72 -15.27
CA HIS A 19 -2.07 -8.55 -16.66
C HIS A 19 -0.97 -8.18 -17.66
N GLY A 20 0.25 -7.91 -17.17
CA GLY A 20 1.43 -7.68 -17.99
C GLY A 20 1.75 -6.21 -18.27
N LYS A 21 1.38 -5.31 -17.35
CA LYS A 21 1.67 -3.87 -17.41
C LYS A 21 3.17 -3.59 -17.62
N SER A 22 4.05 -4.03 -16.71
CA SER A 22 5.49 -3.78 -16.79
C SER A 22 6.12 -4.44 -18.02
N THR A 23 5.64 -5.63 -18.42
CA THR A 23 6.10 -6.30 -19.63
C THR A 23 5.73 -5.51 -20.89
N LEU A 24 4.53 -4.91 -20.95
CA LEU A 24 4.14 -4.06 -22.07
C LEU A 24 4.97 -2.77 -22.11
N ALA A 25 5.22 -2.16 -20.96
CA ALA A 25 6.10 -0.99 -20.85
C ALA A 25 7.51 -1.30 -21.40
N ASP A 26 8.11 -2.43 -21.02
CA ASP A 26 9.40 -2.89 -21.55
C ASP A 26 9.37 -3.01 -23.08
N ARG A 27 8.29 -3.55 -23.67
CA ARG A 27 8.15 -3.67 -25.13
C ARG A 27 8.02 -2.33 -25.83
N ILE A 28 7.33 -1.37 -25.22
CA ILE A 28 7.26 0.00 -25.73
C ILE A 28 8.66 0.62 -25.75
N LEU A 29 9.44 0.49 -24.67
CA LEU A 29 10.81 0.99 -24.59
C LEU A 29 11.75 0.32 -25.61
N GLU A 30 11.60 -0.98 -25.82
CA GLU A 30 12.38 -1.75 -26.79
C GLU A 30 12.08 -1.29 -28.21
N GLN A 31 10.81 -1.21 -28.61
CA GLN A 31 10.41 -0.86 -29.98
C GLN A 31 10.68 0.61 -30.33
N THR A 32 10.64 1.50 -29.34
CA THR A 32 11.03 2.90 -29.52
C THR A 32 12.55 3.11 -29.49
N SER A 33 13.34 2.03 -29.29
CA SER A 33 14.80 2.10 -29.19
C SER A 33 15.28 3.05 -28.09
N ALA A 34 14.46 3.26 -27.05
CA ALA A 34 14.79 4.12 -25.93
C ALA A 34 15.94 3.54 -25.07
N VAL A 35 16.13 2.22 -25.17
CA VAL A 35 17.20 1.48 -24.47
C VAL A 35 17.89 0.56 -25.47
N SER A 36 19.23 0.46 -25.37
CA SER A 36 19.96 -0.47 -26.22
C SER A 36 19.59 -1.93 -25.88
N THR A 37 19.59 -2.82 -26.88
CA THR A 37 19.28 -4.25 -26.67
C THR A 37 20.21 -4.93 -25.65
N ARG A 38 21.38 -4.33 -25.37
CA ARG A 38 22.34 -4.87 -24.37
C ARG A 38 22.02 -4.44 -22.95
N ASP A 39 21.34 -3.29 -22.79
CA ASP A 39 21.01 -2.69 -21.51
C ASP A 39 19.55 -2.95 -21.12
N MET A 40 18.79 -3.66 -21.97
CA MET A 40 17.42 -4.09 -21.67
C MET A 40 17.43 -5.18 -20.59
N GLU A 41 16.88 -4.85 -19.46
CA GLU A 41 16.54 -5.77 -18.38
C GLU A 41 15.02 -5.99 -18.33
N GLN A 42 14.58 -7.08 -17.74
CA GLN A 42 13.15 -7.30 -17.51
C GLN A 42 12.66 -6.34 -16.41
N GLN A 43 11.50 -5.75 -16.61
CA GLN A 43 10.90 -4.77 -15.69
C GLN A 43 11.84 -3.57 -15.45
N LEU A 44 12.32 -2.99 -16.54
CA LEU A 44 13.31 -1.90 -16.51
C LEU A 44 12.82 -0.67 -15.73
N LEU A 45 11.52 -0.40 -15.75
CA LEU A 45 10.91 0.71 -15.01
C LEU A 45 10.78 0.43 -13.52
N ASP A 46 10.73 -0.83 -13.12
CA ASP A 46 10.68 -1.26 -11.72
C ASP A 46 12.10 -1.24 -11.14
N ASN A 47 12.45 -0.15 -10.43
CA ASN A 47 13.81 0.08 -9.96
C ASN A 47 14.14 -0.62 -8.64
N MET A 48 13.13 -0.98 -7.86
CA MET A 48 13.33 -1.64 -6.57
C MET A 48 13.36 -3.15 -6.75
N ASP A 49 14.27 -3.83 -6.06
CA ASP A 49 14.30 -5.31 -6.06
C ASP A 49 12.96 -5.90 -5.62
N ILE A 50 12.29 -5.24 -4.66
CA ILE A 50 10.97 -5.62 -4.15
C ILE A 50 9.89 -5.55 -5.24
N GLU A 51 9.91 -4.53 -6.12
CA GLU A 51 8.99 -4.41 -7.25
C GLU A 51 9.14 -5.60 -8.21
N ARG A 52 10.39 -5.93 -8.55
CA ARG A 52 10.73 -7.06 -9.44
C ARG A 52 10.37 -8.41 -8.85
N GLU A 53 10.65 -8.63 -7.56
CA GLU A 53 10.35 -9.88 -6.87
C GLU A 53 8.84 -10.12 -6.69
N ARG A 54 8.09 -9.07 -6.38
CA ARG A 54 6.64 -9.14 -6.18
C ARG A 54 5.83 -9.00 -7.48
N GLY A 55 6.46 -8.57 -8.58
CA GLY A 55 5.80 -8.32 -9.87
C GLY A 55 4.82 -7.15 -9.84
N ILE A 56 5.03 -6.18 -8.96
CA ILE A 56 4.16 -5.01 -8.79
C ILE A 56 4.97 -3.72 -8.89
N THR A 57 4.43 -2.71 -9.55
CA THR A 57 4.98 -1.36 -9.50
C THR A 57 4.51 -0.69 -8.20
N ILE A 58 5.46 -0.18 -7.43
CA ILE A 58 5.21 0.50 -6.16
C ILE A 58 5.23 2.01 -6.37
N LYS A 59 6.19 2.52 -7.15
CA LYS A 59 6.40 3.94 -7.35
C LYS A 59 6.16 4.35 -8.80
N ALA A 60 5.45 5.46 -9.02
CA ALA A 60 5.26 6.01 -10.35
C ALA A 60 6.58 6.45 -10.96
N ARG A 61 6.75 6.23 -12.25
CA ARG A 61 7.93 6.65 -13.02
C ARG A 61 7.52 7.23 -14.37
N ALA A 62 8.07 8.38 -14.71
CA ALA A 62 7.88 8.99 -16.02
C ALA A 62 9.10 8.72 -16.90
N VAL A 63 8.87 8.37 -18.16
CA VAL A 63 9.93 8.18 -19.15
C VAL A 63 9.53 8.82 -20.47
N LYS A 64 10.42 9.66 -21.00
CA LYS A 64 10.29 10.28 -22.31
C LYS A 64 10.94 9.40 -23.37
N VAL A 65 10.21 9.06 -24.42
CA VAL A 65 10.72 8.31 -25.56
C VAL A 65 10.29 8.96 -26.88
N SER A 66 11.06 8.75 -27.93
CA SER A 66 10.76 9.25 -29.28
C SER A 66 10.29 8.09 -30.15
N TYR A 67 9.16 8.26 -30.83
CA TYR A 67 8.57 7.27 -31.70
C TYR A 67 8.35 7.84 -33.11
N LYS A 68 8.83 7.15 -34.13
CA LYS A 68 8.55 7.49 -35.53
C LYS A 68 7.35 6.67 -36.01
N ALA A 69 6.23 7.34 -36.22
CA ALA A 69 4.98 6.71 -36.61
C ALA A 69 4.89 6.39 -38.10
N ASP A 70 3.87 5.64 -38.51
CA ASP A 70 3.63 5.23 -39.89
C ASP A 70 3.25 6.42 -40.79
N ASP A 71 2.77 7.54 -40.23
CA ASP A 71 2.53 8.81 -40.96
C ASP A 71 3.84 9.52 -41.35
N GLY A 72 4.98 9.03 -40.88
CA GLY A 72 6.31 9.55 -41.15
C GLY A 72 6.79 10.63 -40.18
N GLU A 73 5.91 11.12 -39.31
CA GLU A 73 6.22 12.11 -38.27
C GLU A 73 6.85 11.46 -37.04
N THR A 74 7.51 12.27 -36.23
CA THR A 74 8.13 11.82 -34.96
C THR A 74 7.35 12.36 -33.79
N TYR A 75 6.87 11.47 -32.96
CA TYR A 75 6.12 11.76 -31.76
C TYR A 75 7.00 11.63 -30.51
N GLU A 76 6.69 12.45 -29.51
CA GLU A 76 7.25 12.39 -28.18
C GLU A 76 6.25 11.69 -27.26
N PHE A 77 6.61 10.52 -26.75
CA PHE A 77 5.81 9.77 -25.80
C PHE A 77 6.35 9.99 -24.39
N ASN A 78 5.49 10.46 -23.50
CA ASN A 78 5.77 10.52 -22.07
C ASN A 78 4.93 9.42 -21.41
N LEU A 79 5.57 8.27 -21.18
CA LEU A 79 5.00 7.14 -20.45
C LEU A 79 5.12 7.41 -18.95
N ILE A 80 4.00 7.47 -18.25
CA ILE A 80 3.95 7.56 -16.79
C ILE A 80 3.47 6.21 -16.27
N ASP A 81 4.41 5.39 -15.80
CA ASP A 81 4.10 4.09 -15.21
C ASP A 81 3.50 4.28 -13.81
N THR A 82 2.41 3.56 -13.52
CA THR A 82 1.61 3.73 -12.30
C THR A 82 1.54 2.44 -11.51
N PRO A 83 1.45 2.50 -10.17
CA PRO A 83 1.09 1.33 -9.38
C PRO A 83 -0.24 0.72 -9.83
N GLY A 84 -0.41 -0.59 -9.65
CA GLY A 84 -1.65 -1.29 -10.00
C GLY A 84 -2.51 -1.68 -8.79
N HIS A 85 -2.02 -1.49 -7.56
CA HIS A 85 -2.66 -1.99 -6.34
C HIS A 85 -3.53 -0.93 -5.65
N VAL A 86 -4.64 -1.36 -5.02
CA VAL A 86 -5.60 -0.49 -4.33
C VAL A 86 -4.99 0.42 -3.27
N ASP A 87 -3.98 -0.04 -2.54
CA ASP A 87 -3.30 0.77 -1.51
C ASP A 87 -2.64 2.02 -2.09
N PHE A 88 -2.32 2.02 -3.38
CA PHE A 88 -1.68 3.11 -4.11
C PHE A 88 -2.63 3.92 -5.00
N ASN A 89 -3.95 3.79 -4.83
CA ASN A 89 -4.95 4.50 -5.65
C ASN A 89 -4.71 6.01 -5.71
N TYR A 90 -4.17 6.58 -4.64
CA TYR A 90 -3.85 8.01 -4.61
C TYR A 90 -2.67 8.36 -5.55
N GLU A 91 -1.65 7.52 -5.64
CA GLU A 91 -0.53 7.70 -6.57
C GLU A 91 -0.98 7.48 -8.01
N VAL A 92 -1.85 6.50 -8.24
CA VAL A 92 -2.49 6.25 -9.54
C VAL A 92 -3.25 7.49 -9.99
N SER A 93 -4.14 8.04 -9.15
CA SER A 93 -4.93 9.23 -9.47
C SER A 93 -4.07 10.44 -9.85
N ARG A 94 -2.93 10.65 -9.19
CA ARG A 94 -2.01 11.76 -9.50
C ARG A 94 -1.29 11.57 -10.83
N SER A 95 -0.82 10.37 -11.07
CA SER A 95 -0.15 10.01 -12.32
C SER A 95 -1.10 10.14 -13.50
N LEU A 96 -2.35 9.72 -13.35
CA LEU A 96 -3.41 9.90 -14.33
C LEU A 96 -3.70 11.39 -14.59
N ALA A 97 -3.75 12.24 -13.55
CA ALA A 97 -3.93 13.68 -13.70
C ALA A 97 -2.84 14.38 -14.54
N ALA A 98 -1.67 13.75 -14.67
CA ALA A 98 -0.58 14.23 -15.53
C ALA A 98 -0.69 13.79 -16.99
N CYS A 99 -1.64 12.91 -17.32
CA CYS A 99 -1.82 12.30 -18.65
C CYS A 99 -2.99 12.93 -19.44
N GLU A 100 -3.05 12.61 -20.73
CA GLU A 100 -4.18 12.82 -21.62
C GLU A 100 -4.83 11.48 -22.05
N GLY A 101 -4.15 10.34 -21.84
CA GLY A 101 -4.71 9.03 -22.13
C GLY A 101 -4.19 7.92 -21.22
N ALA A 102 -4.85 6.78 -21.26
CA ALA A 102 -4.47 5.59 -20.52
C ALA A 102 -4.61 4.34 -21.39
N LEU A 103 -3.58 3.49 -21.43
CA LEU A 103 -3.67 2.16 -22.02
C LEU A 103 -4.28 1.21 -20.98
N LEU A 104 -5.46 0.68 -21.27
CA LEU A 104 -6.12 -0.30 -20.44
C LEU A 104 -5.70 -1.72 -20.87
N VAL A 105 -4.79 -2.33 -20.12
CA VAL A 105 -4.27 -3.67 -20.45
C VAL A 105 -5.11 -4.74 -19.74
N VAL A 106 -5.73 -5.60 -20.55
CA VAL A 106 -6.56 -6.70 -20.07
C VAL A 106 -6.00 -8.04 -20.56
N ASP A 107 -5.90 -9.01 -19.66
CA ASP A 107 -5.47 -10.37 -19.97
C ASP A 107 -6.56 -11.10 -20.77
N ALA A 108 -6.20 -11.61 -21.95
CA ALA A 108 -7.11 -12.35 -22.85
C ALA A 108 -7.68 -13.64 -22.25
N SER A 109 -7.11 -14.14 -21.14
CA SER A 109 -7.56 -15.37 -20.47
C SER A 109 -8.37 -15.13 -19.21
N GLN A 110 -8.19 -13.95 -18.56
CA GLN A 110 -8.85 -13.61 -17.29
C GLN A 110 -9.98 -12.60 -17.46
N GLY A 111 -9.86 -11.69 -18.45
CA GLY A 111 -10.82 -10.62 -18.69
C GLY A 111 -10.74 -9.49 -17.67
N ILE A 112 -11.87 -8.85 -17.41
CA ILE A 112 -11.97 -7.72 -16.48
C ILE A 112 -11.88 -8.20 -15.03
N GLU A 113 -11.08 -7.50 -14.23
CA GLU A 113 -10.88 -7.71 -12.80
C GLU A 113 -11.28 -6.44 -12.01
N ALA A 114 -11.43 -6.53 -10.67
CA ALA A 114 -11.90 -5.40 -9.85
C ALA A 114 -11.03 -4.14 -10.00
N GLN A 115 -9.71 -4.29 -9.99
CA GLN A 115 -8.78 -3.18 -10.19
C GLN A 115 -8.82 -2.62 -11.62
N THR A 116 -9.15 -3.44 -12.61
CA THR A 116 -9.38 -2.98 -13.99
C THR A 116 -10.49 -1.94 -14.02
N LEU A 117 -11.63 -2.26 -13.38
CA LEU A 117 -12.77 -1.34 -13.27
C LEU A 117 -12.41 -0.08 -12.49
N ALA A 118 -11.84 -0.22 -11.29
CA ALA A 118 -11.50 0.90 -10.43
C ALA A 118 -10.54 1.89 -11.12
N ASN A 119 -9.46 1.38 -11.73
CA ASN A 119 -8.48 2.22 -12.43
C ASN A 119 -9.07 2.86 -13.71
N THR A 120 -9.97 2.16 -14.40
CA THR A 120 -10.65 2.72 -15.59
C THR A 120 -11.58 3.86 -15.19
N TYR A 121 -12.36 3.70 -14.12
CA TYR A 121 -13.21 4.79 -13.62
C TYR A 121 -12.39 6.00 -13.15
N LEU A 122 -11.24 5.79 -12.49
CA LEU A 122 -10.32 6.87 -12.16
C LEU A 122 -9.80 7.59 -13.42
N ALA A 123 -9.47 6.87 -14.49
CA ALA A 123 -9.05 7.47 -15.73
C ALA A 123 -10.17 8.31 -16.38
N ILE A 124 -11.41 7.81 -16.36
CA ILE A 124 -12.59 8.53 -16.85
C ILE A 124 -12.90 9.78 -16.00
N GLU A 125 -12.76 9.70 -14.67
CA GLU A 125 -12.93 10.86 -13.77
C GLU A 125 -11.90 11.98 -14.07
N HIS A 126 -10.74 11.64 -14.58
CA HIS A 126 -9.71 12.58 -15.02
C HIS A 126 -9.86 13.01 -16.50
N ASP A 127 -10.96 12.65 -17.14
CA ASP A 127 -11.25 12.98 -18.56
C ASP A 127 -10.18 12.45 -19.55
N LEU A 128 -9.62 11.26 -19.26
CA LEU A 128 -8.62 10.64 -20.12
C LEU A 128 -9.25 9.80 -21.21
N GLU A 129 -8.61 9.79 -22.39
CA GLU A 129 -8.91 8.81 -23.45
C GLU A 129 -8.40 7.42 -23.03
N VAL A 130 -9.30 6.45 -22.91
CA VAL A 130 -8.94 5.09 -22.51
C VAL A 130 -8.85 4.19 -23.73
N VAL A 131 -7.65 3.66 -23.98
CA VAL A 131 -7.34 2.80 -25.13
C VAL A 131 -7.19 1.36 -24.66
N PRO A 132 -8.14 0.45 -24.93
CA PRO A 132 -8.02 -0.96 -24.57
C PRO A 132 -6.91 -1.67 -25.32
N VAL A 133 -6.19 -2.56 -24.63
CA VAL A 133 -5.16 -3.45 -25.18
C VAL A 133 -5.36 -4.85 -24.62
N ILE A 134 -5.61 -5.83 -25.48
CA ILE A 134 -5.84 -7.21 -25.10
C ILE A 134 -4.52 -7.97 -25.13
N ASN A 135 -3.99 -8.29 -23.95
CA ASN A 135 -2.68 -8.91 -23.79
C ASN A 135 -2.75 -10.42 -23.55
N LYS A 136 -1.61 -11.08 -23.66
CA LYS A 136 -1.42 -12.53 -23.45
C LYS A 136 -2.17 -13.42 -24.42
N ILE A 137 -2.29 -13.00 -25.68
CA ILE A 137 -2.90 -13.82 -26.74
C ILE A 137 -2.13 -15.13 -27.03
N ASP A 138 -0.89 -15.24 -26.55
CA ASP A 138 -0.06 -16.44 -26.64
C ASP A 138 -0.52 -17.59 -25.72
N LEU A 139 -1.40 -17.32 -24.77
CA LEU A 139 -1.90 -18.35 -23.85
C LEU A 139 -2.93 -19.25 -24.53
N PRO A 140 -2.91 -20.59 -24.28
CA PRO A 140 -3.90 -21.51 -24.85
C PRO A 140 -5.35 -21.24 -24.39
N SER A 141 -5.52 -20.58 -23.24
CA SER A 141 -6.82 -20.20 -22.69
C SER A 141 -7.30 -18.81 -23.14
N ALA A 142 -6.51 -18.10 -23.96
CA ALA A 142 -6.85 -16.76 -24.42
C ALA A 142 -8.11 -16.73 -25.28
N ASN A 143 -9.03 -15.82 -24.99
CA ASN A 143 -10.22 -15.55 -25.77
C ASN A 143 -10.40 -14.04 -25.99
N PRO A 144 -9.61 -13.43 -26.89
CA PRO A 144 -9.62 -11.98 -27.09
C PRO A 144 -10.98 -11.42 -27.50
N GLU A 145 -11.77 -12.16 -28.30
CA GLU A 145 -13.10 -11.74 -28.76
C GLU A 145 -14.07 -11.57 -27.59
N MET A 146 -14.08 -12.55 -26.68
CA MET A 146 -14.92 -12.50 -25.48
C MET A 146 -14.53 -11.33 -24.57
N VAL A 147 -13.23 -11.10 -24.38
CA VAL A 147 -12.73 -10.01 -23.53
C VAL A 147 -13.05 -8.64 -24.13
N CYS A 148 -12.94 -8.48 -25.47
CA CYS A 148 -13.34 -7.25 -26.13
C CYS A 148 -14.83 -6.96 -25.90
N GLN A 149 -15.69 -7.98 -26.04
CA GLN A 149 -17.13 -7.83 -25.81
C GLN A 149 -17.42 -7.50 -24.33
N GLU A 150 -16.72 -8.14 -23.41
CA GLU A 150 -16.85 -7.88 -21.97
C GLU A 150 -16.49 -6.42 -21.64
N ILE A 151 -15.44 -5.86 -22.22
CA ILE A 151 -15.06 -4.46 -22.04
C ILE A 151 -16.17 -3.52 -22.51
N GLU A 152 -16.77 -3.79 -23.67
CA GLU A 152 -17.86 -2.97 -24.19
C GLU A 152 -19.12 -3.09 -23.32
N ASP A 153 -19.47 -4.29 -22.90
CA ASP A 153 -20.69 -4.53 -22.12
C ASP A 153 -20.60 -4.03 -20.68
N VAL A 154 -19.43 -4.14 -20.04
CA VAL A 154 -19.24 -3.83 -18.62
C VAL A 154 -18.77 -2.38 -18.41
N ILE A 155 -17.80 -1.92 -19.20
CA ILE A 155 -17.21 -0.59 -19.06
C ILE A 155 -17.89 0.43 -19.96
N GLY A 156 -18.34 0.00 -21.15
CA GLY A 156 -18.99 0.87 -22.14
C GLY A 156 -18.04 1.63 -23.06
N ILE A 157 -16.77 1.20 -23.17
CA ILE A 157 -15.78 1.78 -24.09
C ILE A 157 -15.61 0.87 -25.30
N PRO A 158 -15.40 1.41 -26.53
CA PRO A 158 -15.18 0.60 -27.72
C PRO A 158 -13.92 -0.28 -27.59
N ALA A 159 -14.04 -1.58 -27.82
CA ALA A 159 -12.93 -2.52 -27.66
C ALA A 159 -12.84 -3.59 -28.76
N LEU A 160 -13.82 -3.71 -29.65
CA LEU A 160 -13.84 -4.75 -30.69
C LEU A 160 -12.65 -4.66 -31.66
N ASP A 161 -12.11 -3.47 -31.88
CA ASP A 161 -10.95 -3.20 -32.72
C ASP A 161 -9.65 -2.98 -31.90
N ALA A 162 -9.68 -3.27 -30.59
CA ALA A 162 -8.53 -3.14 -29.70
C ALA A 162 -7.34 -4.00 -30.17
N PRO A 163 -6.10 -3.49 -30.07
CA PRO A 163 -4.90 -4.28 -30.36
C PRO A 163 -4.83 -5.55 -29.53
N ARG A 164 -4.65 -6.70 -30.20
CA ARG A 164 -4.46 -8.00 -29.59
C ARG A 164 -2.99 -8.33 -29.61
N VAL A 165 -2.37 -8.42 -28.44
CA VAL A 165 -0.92 -8.46 -28.31
C VAL A 165 -0.44 -9.57 -27.39
N SER A 166 0.82 -9.96 -27.57
CA SER A 166 1.56 -10.67 -26.54
C SER A 166 2.78 -9.83 -26.15
N ALA A 167 2.71 -9.17 -25.01
CA ALA A 167 3.85 -8.44 -24.46
C ALA A 167 5.04 -9.38 -24.20
N LYS A 168 4.78 -10.65 -23.87
CA LYS A 168 5.82 -11.67 -23.65
C LYS A 168 6.62 -11.98 -24.90
N THR A 169 5.96 -12.19 -26.04
CA THR A 169 6.60 -12.54 -27.32
C THR A 169 6.97 -11.32 -28.16
N GLY A 170 6.43 -10.13 -27.84
CA GLY A 170 6.56 -8.91 -28.62
C GLY A 170 5.61 -8.84 -29.82
N GLU A 171 4.63 -9.74 -29.91
CA GLU A 171 3.68 -9.82 -31.00
C GLU A 171 2.74 -8.61 -30.99
N ASN A 172 2.60 -7.97 -32.16
CA ASN A 172 1.68 -6.87 -32.48
C ASN A 172 1.82 -5.61 -31.58
N ILE A 173 2.98 -5.37 -30.96
CA ILE A 173 3.20 -4.17 -30.12
C ILE A 173 3.17 -2.89 -30.96
N HIS A 174 3.60 -2.95 -32.23
CA HIS A 174 3.53 -1.81 -33.16
C HIS A 174 2.11 -1.23 -33.27
N ALA A 175 1.08 -2.08 -33.30
CA ALA A 175 -0.30 -1.63 -33.32
C ALA A 175 -0.69 -0.80 -32.08
N VAL A 176 -0.11 -1.10 -30.91
CA VAL A 176 -0.32 -0.29 -29.71
C VAL A 176 0.31 1.10 -29.85
N LEU A 177 1.52 1.18 -30.41
CA LEU A 177 2.20 2.46 -30.63
C LEU A 177 1.44 3.36 -31.59
N GLU A 178 0.89 2.80 -32.69
CA GLU A 178 0.05 3.54 -33.63
C GLU A 178 -1.28 4.00 -32.98
N ARG A 179 -1.90 3.18 -32.12
CA ARG A 179 -3.10 3.58 -31.37
C ARG A 179 -2.81 4.72 -30.39
N ILE A 180 -1.64 4.75 -29.76
CA ILE A 180 -1.22 5.89 -28.92
C ILE A 180 -1.17 7.18 -29.75
N VAL A 181 -0.64 7.11 -30.97
CA VAL A 181 -0.56 8.29 -31.87
C VAL A 181 -1.94 8.77 -32.30
N THR A 182 -2.84 7.83 -32.70
CA THR A 182 -4.14 8.15 -33.31
C THR A 182 -5.21 8.51 -32.26
N ASP A 183 -5.25 7.82 -31.14
CA ASP A 183 -6.36 7.88 -30.20
C ASP A 183 -6.09 8.83 -29.03
N ILE A 184 -4.86 8.87 -28.50
CA ILE A 184 -4.54 9.76 -27.39
C ILE A 184 -4.36 11.19 -27.91
N PRO A 185 -5.14 12.17 -27.37
CA PRO A 185 -5.03 13.54 -27.83
C PRO A 185 -3.71 14.20 -27.43
N ALA A 186 -3.30 15.19 -28.20
CA ALA A 186 -2.20 16.06 -27.82
C ALA A 186 -2.55 16.90 -26.59
N PRO A 187 -1.56 17.22 -25.74
CA PRO A 187 -1.79 18.05 -24.57
C PRO A 187 -2.22 19.46 -24.93
N LYS A 188 -3.16 20.02 -24.18
CA LYS A 188 -3.60 21.42 -24.28
C LYS A 188 -2.70 22.32 -23.41
N GLY A 189 -2.79 23.64 -23.59
CA GLY A 189 -2.14 24.64 -22.77
C GLY A 189 -1.62 25.83 -23.59
N ASP A 190 -1.33 26.95 -22.91
CA ASP A 190 -0.76 28.17 -23.50
C ASP A 190 0.60 28.47 -22.85
N GLU A 191 1.66 28.47 -23.63
CA GLU A 191 3.05 28.76 -23.18
C GLU A 191 3.25 30.22 -22.69
N ASN A 192 2.32 31.13 -23.02
CA ASN A 192 2.35 32.53 -22.60
C ASN A 192 1.50 32.80 -21.35
N ALA A 193 0.73 31.82 -20.88
CA ALA A 193 -0.04 31.92 -19.65
C ALA A 193 0.90 31.90 -18.42
N PRO A 194 0.42 32.32 -17.24
CA PRO A 194 1.13 32.08 -15.97
C PRO A 194 1.41 30.58 -15.77
N LEU A 195 2.58 30.26 -15.25
CA LEU A 195 2.97 28.87 -15.02
C LEU A 195 2.00 28.16 -14.09
N GLN A 196 1.50 27.03 -14.54
CA GLN A 196 0.82 26.02 -13.72
C GLN A 196 1.41 24.64 -14.05
N ALA A 197 2.18 24.08 -13.12
CA ALA A 197 2.74 22.75 -13.26
C ALA A 197 2.28 21.87 -12.09
N LEU A 198 1.74 20.69 -12.41
CA LEU A 198 1.29 19.70 -11.44
C LEU A 198 2.51 18.86 -10.97
N ILE A 199 2.71 18.79 -9.66
CA ILE A 199 3.66 17.82 -9.07
C ILE A 199 2.94 16.47 -8.96
N PHE A 200 3.38 15.48 -9.74
CA PHE A 200 2.78 14.14 -9.66
C PHE A 200 3.63 13.14 -8.86
N ASP A 201 4.94 13.37 -8.73
CA ASP A 201 5.83 12.60 -7.83
C ASP A 201 7.04 13.44 -7.41
N SER A 202 7.82 12.93 -6.44
CA SER A 202 9.07 13.53 -6.02
C SER A 202 10.03 12.47 -5.47
N TYR A 203 11.33 12.74 -5.57
CA TYR A 203 12.32 11.92 -4.89
C TYR A 203 13.46 12.77 -4.32
N TYR A 204 14.14 12.22 -3.32
CA TYR A 204 15.27 12.88 -2.70
C TYR A 204 16.58 12.35 -3.29
N ASP A 205 17.39 13.27 -3.81
CA ASP A 205 18.76 13.02 -4.25
C ASP A 205 19.74 13.64 -3.23
N ALA A 206 20.75 12.86 -2.84
CA ALA A 206 21.71 13.30 -1.81
C ALA A 206 22.54 14.56 -2.22
N TYR A 207 22.66 14.81 -3.52
CA TYR A 207 23.45 15.93 -4.07
C TYR A 207 22.59 17.10 -4.52
N LYS A 208 21.43 16.83 -5.12
CA LYS A 208 20.54 17.85 -5.70
C LYS A 208 19.40 18.27 -4.76
N GLY A 209 19.19 17.55 -3.65
CA GLY A 209 18.06 17.74 -2.75
C GLY A 209 16.79 17.09 -3.30
N VAL A 210 15.63 17.66 -3.01
CA VAL A 210 14.35 17.15 -3.53
C VAL A 210 14.22 17.52 -5.01
N ILE A 211 14.00 16.51 -5.84
CA ILE A 211 13.67 16.64 -7.25
C ILE A 211 12.18 16.36 -7.39
N VAL A 212 11.44 17.30 -7.97
CA VAL A 212 10.01 17.16 -8.18
C VAL A 212 9.72 16.84 -9.65
N TYR A 213 8.89 15.81 -9.87
CA TYR A 213 8.39 15.47 -11.20
C TYR A 213 7.14 16.26 -11.49
N ILE A 214 7.15 16.95 -12.61
CA ILE A 214 6.10 17.89 -12.98
C ILE A 214 5.51 17.59 -14.35
N ARG A 215 4.22 17.93 -14.48
CA ARG A 215 3.53 18.10 -15.74
C ARG A 215 3.18 19.58 -15.91
N VAL A 216 3.80 20.24 -16.88
CA VAL A 216 3.46 21.66 -17.18
C VAL A 216 2.13 21.70 -17.94
N LYS A 217 1.08 22.23 -17.29
CA LYS A 217 -0.26 22.39 -17.88
C LYS A 217 -0.34 23.73 -18.63
N GLU A 218 0.14 24.82 -18.03
CA GLU A 218 0.16 26.16 -18.60
C GLU A 218 1.52 26.83 -18.37
N GLY A 219 1.89 27.74 -19.27
CA GLY A 219 3.09 28.53 -19.13
C GLY A 219 4.38 27.75 -19.44
N LYS A 220 5.46 28.16 -18.82
CA LYS A 220 6.80 27.56 -18.92
C LYS A 220 7.64 27.82 -17.69
N VAL A 221 8.62 26.96 -17.44
CA VAL A 221 9.60 27.09 -16.36
C VAL A 221 11.01 26.95 -16.91
N ARG A 222 11.94 27.77 -16.42
CA ARG A 222 13.34 27.85 -16.86
C ARG A 222 14.31 27.75 -15.70
N VAL A 223 15.52 27.38 -16.00
CA VAL A 223 16.64 27.49 -15.06
C VAL A 223 16.83 28.96 -14.67
N GLY A 224 16.88 29.24 -13.37
CA GLY A 224 17.02 30.59 -12.80
C GLY A 224 15.70 31.24 -12.40
N ASP A 225 14.55 30.69 -12.79
CA ASP A 225 13.25 31.18 -12.35
C ASP A 225 13.07 30.98 -10.83
N THR A 226 12.33 31.90 -10.19
CA THR A 226 11.86 31.71 -8.82
C THR A 226 10.44 31.12 -8.87
N ILE A 227 10.31 29.89 -8.42
CA ILE A 227 9.02 29.19 -8.35
C ILE A 227 8.43 29.28 -6.94
N ARG A 228 7.11 29.19 -6.87
CA ARG A 228 6.32 29.10 -5.63
C ARG A 228 5.49 27.85 -5.63
N MET A 229 5.53 27.10 -4.53
CA MET A 229 4.60 26.00 -4.24
C MET A 229 3.29 26.60 -3.73
N MET A 230 2.18 26.36 -4.40
CA MET A 230 0.91 27.06 -4.08
C MET A 230 0.30 26.61 -2.76
N ALA A 231 0.47 25.34 -2.35
CA ALA A 231 -0.07 24.83 -1.09
C ALA A 231 0.74 25.27 0.15
N SER A 232 2.07 25.31 0.07
CA SER A 232 2.93 25.75 1.19
C SER A 232 3.24 27.25 1.16
N GLY A 233 3.13 27.91 -0.01
CA GLY A 233 3.55 29.28 -0.23
C GLY A 233 5.06 29.48 -0.26
N THR A 234 5.86 28.39 -0.17
CA THR A 234 7.33 28.45 -0.12
C THR A 234 7.91 28.70 -1.51
N GLU A 235 8.95 29.52 -1.58
CA GLU A 235 9.60 29.90 -2.83
C GLU A 235 10.99 29.26 -2.94
N PHE A 236 11.35 28.85 -4.17
CA PHE A 236 12.63 28.25 -4.47
C PHE A 236 13.17 28.73 -5.82
N ASN A 237 14.49 28.82 -5.93
CA ASN A 237 15.15 29.10 -7.20
C ASN A 237 15.41 27.80 -7.96
N VAL A 238 14.99 27.75 -9.22
CA VAL A 238 15.20 26.61 -10.12
C VAL A 238 16.68 26.54 -10.50
N VAL A 239 17.31 25.44 -10.11
CA VAL A 239 18.72 25.16 -10.41
C VAL A 239 18.85 24.37 -11.72
N GLU A 240 17.93 23.45 -11.93
CA GLU A 240 17.94 22.56 -13.09
C GLU A 240 16.51 22.19 -13.47
N VAL A 241 16.23 22.11 -14.76
CA VAL A 241 15.03 21.51 -15.34
C VAL A 241 15.45 20.48 -16.38
N GLY A 242 14.61 19.48 -16.61
CA GLY A 242 14.91 18.47 -17.61
C GLY A 242 13.82 17.42 -17.73
N TYR A 243 14.11 16.39 -18.49
CA TYR A 243 13.23 15.24 -18.68
C TYR A 243 13.95 13.92 -18.33
N LEU A 244 13.15 12.89 -18.16
CA LEU A 244 13.62 11.57 -17.75
C LEU A 244 13.62 10.63 -18.96
N GLU A 245 14.75 10.07 -19.27
CA GLU A 245 14.88 8.94 -20.16
C GLU A 245 14.85 7.62 -19.37
N ALA A 246 14.76 6.50 -20.06
CA ALA A 246 14.66 5.20 -19.42
C ALA A 246 15.82 4.89 -18.44
N THR A 247 17.03 5.34 -18.77
CA THR A 247 18.26 5.05 -18.01
C THR A 247 18.98 6.29 -17.48
N SER A 248 18.54 7.51 -17.84
CA SER A 248 19.24 8.75 -17.53
C SER A 248 18.31 9.94 -17.30
N ILE A 249 18.82 10.93 -16.60
CA ILE A 249 18.20 12.25 -16.44
C ILE A 249 18.87 13.22 -17.40
N GLN A 250 18.08 13.88 -18.26
CA GLN A 250 18.59 14.80 -19.28
C GLN A 250 18.21 16.25 -18.93
N PRO A 251 19.16 17.09 -18.54
CA PRO A 251 18.92 18.51 -18.34
C PRO A 251 18.51 19.21 -19.63
N CYS A 252 17.61 20.19 -19.51
CA CYS A 252 17.23 21.08 -20.61
C CYS A 252 17.20 22.54 -20.13
N GLY A 253 16.95 23.48 -21.05
CA GLY A 253 16.92 24.90 -20.70
C GLY A 253 15.58 25.36 -20.13
N GLU A 254 14.49 24.76 -20.60
CA GLU A 254 13.12 25.10 -20.21
C GLU A 254 12.20 23.89 -20.43
N LEU A 255 11.06 23.90 -19.72
CA LEU A 255 9.91 23.03 -19.95
C LEU A 255 8.69 23.90 -20.24
N MET A 256 7.92 23.54 -21.25
CA MET A 256 6.76 24.29 -21.75
C MET A 256 5.44 23.54 -21.54
N ALA A 257 4.34 24.26 -21.67
CA ALA A 257 3.00 23.68 -21.59
C ALA A 257 2.86 22.44 -22.49
N GLY A 258 2.45 21.33 -21.91
CA GLY A 258 2.37 20.02 -22.58
C GLY A 258 3.47 19.05 -22.16
N GLU A 259 4.62 19.49 -21.68
CA GLU A 259 5.75 18.63 -21.38
C GLU A 259 5.69 18.02 -19.96
N VAL A 260 6.27 16.84 -19.84
CA VAL A 260 6.53 16.14 -18.58
C VAL A 260 8.02 16.17 -18.31
N GLY A 261 8.40 16.50 -17.10
CA GLY A 261 9.82 16.58 -16.75
C GLY A 261 10.04 16.72 -15.25
N TYR A 262 11.18 17.27 -14.87
CA TYR A 262 11.51 17.49 -13.48
C TYR A 262 12.08 18.89 -13.22
N ILE A 263 11.96 19.33 -11.96
CA ILE A 263 12.62 20.52 -11.41
C ILE A 263 13.50 20.11 -10.23
N ALA A 264 14.73 20.59 -10.21
CA ALA A 264 15.59 20.63 -9.04
C ALA A 264 15.79 22.09 -8.59
N ALA A 265 15.41 22.41 -7.36
CA ALA A 265 15.39 23.77 -6.85
C ALA A 265 16.02 23.89 -5.45
N SER A 266 17.03 23.05 -5.14
CA SER A 266 17.72 23.02 -3.85
C SER A 266 16.81 22.94 -2.63
N ILE A 267 15.69 22.24 -2.77
CA ILE A 267 14.70 22.04 -1.72
C ILE A 267 15.28 21.07 -0.69
N LYS A 268 15.42 21.52 0.55
CA LYS A 268 16.04 20.74 1.63
C LYS A 268 15.04 19.98 2.47
N ASN A 269 13.80 20.49 2.56
CA ASN A 269 12.74 19.89 3.35
C ASN A 269 11.61 19.40 2.44
N ILE A 270 11.35 18.10 2.45
CA ILE A 270 10.31 17.51 1.61
C ILE A 270 8.90 17.95 2.04
N GLY A 271 8.73 18.35 3.28
CA GLY A 271 7.47 18.91 3.77
C GLY A 271 7.02 20.19 3.04
N ASP A 272 7.95 20.85 2.35
CA ASP A 272 7.68 22.06 1.56
C ASP A 272 7.17 21.71 0.14
N THR A 273 7.39 20.48 -0.32
CA THR A 273 6.89 19.97 -1.60
C THR A 273 5.88 18.87 -1.33
N LYS A 274 4.64 19.12 -1.70
CA LYS A 274 3.59 18.11 -1.56
C LYS A 274 3.21 17.61 -2.93
N VAL A 275 3.20 16.30 -3.10
CA VAL A 275 2.74 15.69 -4.35
C VAL A 275 1.25 16.00 -4.53
N GLY A 276 0.86 16.42 -5.75
CA GLY A 276 -0.46 16.98 -6.05
C GLY A 276 -0.52 18.50 -5.94
N ASP A 277 0.55 19.17 -5.45
CA ASP A 277 0.61 20.63 -5.41
C ASP A 277 0.86 21.24 -6.80
N THR A 278 0.58 22.53 -6.91
CA THR A 278 0.82 23.33 -8.13
C THR A 278 2.04 24.19 -7.96
N VAL A 279 2.95 24.11 -8.91
CA VAL A 279 4.09 25.03 -9.04
C VAL A 279 3.71 26.19 -9.95
N THR A 280 3.99 27.41 -9.49
CA THR A 280 3.83 28.64 -10.26
C THR A 280 5.07 29.51 -10.17
N LEU A 281 5.17 30.59 -11.00
CA LEU A 281 6.24 31.57 -10.86
C LEU A 281 5.91 32.56 -9.73
N ALA A 282 6.92 32.94 -8.96
CA ALA A 282 6.75 33.87 -7.85
C ALA A 282 6.43 35.30 -8.29
N ASP A 283 6.99 35.72 -9.42
CA ASP A 283 6.78 37.06 -10.02
C ASP A 283 5.52 37.18 -10.88
N ASN A 284 5.00 36.07 -11.40
CA ASN A 284 3.76 36.02 -12.17
C ASN A 284 2.93 34.80 -11.77
N PRO A 285 2.36 34.78 -10.55
CA PRO A 285 1.66 33.62 -10.04
C PRO A 285 0.35 33.35 -10.75
N ALA A 286 0.04 32.09 -10.96
CA ALA A 286 -1.29 31.66 -11.43
C ALA A 286 -2.38 32.03 -10.42
N PRO A 287 -3.59 32.38 -10.88
CA PRO A 287 -4.65 32.83 -9.99
C PRO A 287 -5.21 31.73 -9.09
N GLU A 288 -5.22 30.48 -9.56
CA GLU A 288 -5.76 29.32 -8.86
C GLU A 288 -4.84 28.11 -9.00
N PRO A 289 -4.76 27.22 -7.99
CA PRO A 289 -4.04 25.96 -8.12
C PRO A 289 -4.80 25.00 -9.03
N LEU A 290 -4.06 24.03 -9.61
CA LEU A 290 -4.66 22.92 -10.33
C LEU A 290 -5.52 22.06 -9.38
N PRO A 291 -6.65 21.52 -9.87
CA PRO A 291 -7.49 20.62 -9.07
C PRO A 291 -6.73 19.31 -8.76
N GLY A 292 -7.09 18.66 -7.65
CA GLY A 292 -6.59 17.31 -7.33
C GLY A 292 -5.67 17.20 -6.13
N TYR A 293 -5.26 18.33 -5.51
CA TYR A 293 -4.53 18.24 -4.24
C TYR A 293 -5.46 17.71 -3.14
N ARG A 294 -5.18 16.52 -2.63
CA ARG A 294 -5.82 15.95 -1.44
C ARG A 294 -4.75 15.51 -0.46
N GLN A 295 -4.93 15.80 0.81
CA GLN A 295 -4.07 15.23 1.83
C GLN A 295 -4.48 13.77 2.05
N VAL A 296 -3.53 12.85 1.89
CA VAL A 296 -3.77 11.44 2.18
C VAL A 296 -3.60 11.21 3.66
N ASN A 297 -4.60 10.59 4.27
CA ASN A 297 -4.54 10.19 5.67
C ASN A 297 -4.20 8.69 5.75
N PRO A 298 -3.29 8.29 6.62
CA PRO A 298 -3.02 6.88 6.86
C PRO A 298 -4.29 6.15 7.34
N MET A 299 -4.44 4.91 6.90
CA MET A 299 -5.58 4.06 7.27
C MET A 299 -5.18 2.90 8.17
N VAL A 300 -3.94 2.43 8.04
CA VAL A 300 -3.37 1.32 8.81
C VAL A 300 -2.23 1.84 9.66
N PHE A 301 -2.18 1.42 10.91
CA PHE A 301 -1.17 1.85 11.87
C PHE A 301 -0.53 0.66 12.55
N CYS A 302 0.80 0.64 12.67
CA CYS A 302 1.49 -0.32 13.54
C CYS A 302 2.66 0.35 14.27
N GLY A 303 3.09 -0.25 15.39
CA GLY A 303 4.32 0.11 16.05
C GLY A 303 5.48 -0.65 15.42
N ILE A 304 6.57 0.05 15.07
CA ILE A 304 7.82 -0.54 14.57
C ILE A 304 8.92 -0.30 15.60
N TYR A 305 9.55 -1.37 16.04
CA TYR A 305 10.58 -1.36 17.07
C TYR A 305 11.83 -2.08 16.56
N PRO A 306 13.04 -1.57 16.83
CA PRO A 306 14.24 -2.32 16.54
C PRO A 306 14.36 -3.52 17.51
N ALA A 307 14.70 -4.69 17.00
CA ALA A 307 14.93 -5.88 17.84
C ALA A 307 16.07 -5.65 18.83
N ASP A 308 17.10 -4.86 18.45
CA ASP A 308 18.12 -4.33 19.33
C ASP A 308 17.81 -2.85 19.64
N GLY A 309 17.47 -2.54 20.88
CA GLY A 309 17.14 -1.19 21.32
C GLY A 309 18.25 -0.15 21.12
N ALA A 310 19.51 -0.58 20.97
CA ALA A 310 20.63 0.30 20.61
C ALA A 310 20.48 0.91 19.20
N LYS A 311 19.72 0.28 18.32
CA LYS A 311 19.47 0.73 16.92
C LYS A 311 18.28 1.69 16.78
N TYR A 312 17.73 2.24 17.85
CA TYR A 312 16.62 3.21 17.79
C TYR A 312 16.97 4.44 16.93
N GLY A 313 18.19 4.96 17.06
CA GLY A 313 18.67 6.08 16.26
C GLY A 313 18.73 5.73 14.76
N ASP A 314 19.22 4.55 14.44
CA ASP A 314 19.31 4.07 13.05
C ASP A 314 17.92 3.90 12.44
N LEU A 315 16.94 3.37 13.20
CA LEU A 315 15.55 3.26 12.76
C LEU A 315 14.92 4.62 12.48
N ARG A 316 15.15 5.61 13.36
CA ARG A 316 14.67 6.97 13.13
C ARG A 316 15.21 7.54 11.83
N ASP A 317 16.53 7.46 11.64
CA ASP A 317 17.20 8.01 10.46
C ASP A 317 16.76 7.30 9.17
N ALA A 318 16.48 6.00 9.24
CA ALA A 318 15.93 5.22 8.13
C ALA A 318 14.49 5.65 7.79
N LEU A 319 13.61 5.80 8.79
CA LEU A 319 12.23 6.28 8.59
C LEU A 319 12.21 7.72 8.03
N GLU A 320 13.08 8.59 8.50
CA GLU A 320 13.23 9.96 7.95
C GLU A 320 13.61 9.91 6.47
N LYS A 321 14.57 9.07 6.08
CA LYS A 321 14.98 8.89 4.68
C LYS A 321 13.87 8.28 3.81
N LEU A 322 13.16 7.27 4.31
CA LEU A 322 12.03 6.68 3.58
C LEU A 322 10.93 7.72 3.35
N ARG A 323 10.59 8.52 4.37
CA ARG A 323 9.60 9.59 4.26
C ARG A 323 9.97 10.65 3.22
N LEU A 324 11.28 10.86 2.95
CA LEU A 324 11.74 11.74 1.87
C LEU A 324 11.32 11.24 0.48
N ASN A 325 11.10 9.95 0.32
CA ASN A 325 10.69 9.33 -0.93
C ASN A 325 9.24 8.84 -0.92
N ASP A 326 8.58 8.90 0.23
CA ASP A 326 7.21 8.45 0.42
C ASP A 326 6.46 9.41 1.34
N ALA A 327 5.77 10.36 0.72
CA ALA A 327 5.03 11.40 1.44
C ALA A 327 3.80 10.87 2.21
N SER A 328 3.38 9.62 1.95
CA SER A 328 2.26 8.98 2.63
C SER A 328 2.65 8.32 3.96
N LEU A 329 3.94 8.02 4.15
CA LEU A 329 4.45 7.46 5.39
C LEU A 329 4.45 8.52 6.50
N THR A 330 3.72 8.24 7.56
CA THR A 330 3.74 9.05 8.79
C THR A 330 4.33 8.24 9.93
N PHE A 331 5.07 8.88 10.82
CA PHE A 331 5.58 8.20 12.01
C PHE A 331 5.78 9.19 13.18
N GLU A 332 5.54 8.70 14.39
CA GLU A 332 5.72 9.41 15.65
C GLU A 332 6.45 8.51 16.64
N PRO A 333 7.29 9.09 17.54
CA PRO A 333 7.94 8.32 18.59
C PRO A 333 6.92 7.60 19.48
N GLU A 334 7.14 6.33 19.73
CA GLU A 334 6.32 5.50 20.61
C GLU A 334 7.21 4.75 21.61
N THR A 335 6.66 4.46 22.78
CA THR A 335 7.34 3.66 23.81
C THR A 335 6.43 2.53 24.27
N SER A 336 6.92 1.32 24.17
CA SER A 336 6.26 0.12 24.69
C SER A 336 7.01 -0.38 25.93
N ILE A 337 6.27 -0.82 26.95
CA ILE A 337 6.85 -1.45 28.14
C ILE A 337 7.55 -2.75 27.76
N ALA A 338 6.99 -3.48 26.78
CA ALA A 338 7.50 -4.77 26.33
C ALA A 338 8.67 -4.67 25.33
N LEU A 339 8.62 -3.67 24.41
CA LEU A 339 9.54 -3.57 23.25
C LEU A 339 10.52 -2.38 23.35
N GLY A 340 10.34 -1.49 24.32
CA GLY A 340 11.18 -0.30 24.50
C GLY A 340 10.79 0.85 23.58
N PHE A 341 11.80 1.57 23.05
CA PHE A 341 11.58 2.72 22.18
C PHE A 341 11.44 2.30 20.73
N GLY A 342 10.43 2.85 20.04
CA GLY A 342 10.12 2.62 18.64
C GLY A 342 9.34 3.78 18.05
N PHE A 343 8.61 3.49 16.97
CA PHE A 343 7.79 4.47 16.27
C PHE A 343 6.41 3.90 15.96
N ARG A 344 5.38 4.70 16.19
CA ARG A 344 4.04 4.46 15.66
C ARG A 344 4.01 4.96 14.23
N CYS A 345 3.85 4.05 13.27
CA CYS A 345 3.84 4.36 11.86
C CYS A 345 2.44 4.23 11.29
N GLY A 346 2.10 5.12 10.34
CA GLY A 346 0.84 5.12 9.61
C GLY A 346 1.08 4.89 8.12
N PHE A 347 0.25 4.05 7.51
CA PHE A 347 0.37 3.54 6.14
C PHE A 347 -0.96 3.66 5.39
N LEU A 348 -0.89 3.65 4.06
CA LEU A 348 -2.07 3.68 3.19
C LEU A 348 -2.90 2.38 3.30
N GLY A 349 -2.21 1.25 3.40
CA GLY A 349 -2.80 -0.07 3.50
C GLY A 349 -1.78 -1.10 3.99
N LEU A 350 -2.17 -2.38 3.92
CA LEU A 350 -1.31 -3.48 4.40
C LEU A 350 -0.09 -3.70 3.50
N LEU A 351 -0.28 -3.68 2.18
CA LEU A 351 0.85 -3.85 1.24
C LEU A 351 1.86 -2.73 1.38
N HIS A 352 1.40 -1.47 1.59
CA HIS A 352 2.29 -0.35 1.85
C HIS A 352 3.11 -0.58 3.15
N MET A 353 2.49 -1.08 4.22
CA MET A 353 3.16 -1.42 5.47
C MET A 353 4.25 -2.48 5.25
N GLU A 354 3.93 -3.58 4.57
CA GLU A 354 4.88 -4.65 4.26
C GLU A 354 6.08 -4.17 3.43
N ILE A 355 5.82 -3.31 2.45
CA ILE A 355 6.89 -2.74 1.61
C ILE A 355 7.83 -1.87 2.46
N ILE A 356 7.31 -1.02 3.32
CA ILE A 356 8.13 -0.17 4.19
C ILE A 356 8.95 -1.03 5.17
N GLU A 357 8.34 -2.06 5.76
CA GLU A 357 9.02 -3.00 6.65
C GLU A 357 10.18 -3.72 5.93
N GLU A 358 9.91 -4.29 4.76
CA GLU A 358 10.91 -4.98 3.95
C GLU A 358 12.04 -4.05 3.48
N ARG A 359 11.74 -2.78 3.15
CA ARG A 359 12.74 -1.77 2.82
C ARG A 359 13.62 -1.41 4.02
N LEU A 360 13.04 -1.26 5.22
CA LEU A 360 13.80 -1.02 6.44
C LEU A 360 14.76 -2.18 6.74
N GLU A 361 14.33 -3.41 6.51
CA GLU A 361 15.16 -4.60 6.71
C GLU A 361 16.28 -4.70 5.66
N ARG A 362 15.95 -4.56 4.36
CA ARG A 362 16.90 -4.79 3.26
C ARG A 362 17.83 -3.60 3.00
N GLU A 363 17.27 -2.39 2.90
CA GLU A 363 18.05 -1.20 2.53
C GLU A 363 18.86 -0.65 3.72
N TYR A 364 18.35 -0.81 4.97
CA TYR A 364 18.97 -0.25 6.18
C TYR A 364 19.52 -1.32 7.13
N ASN A 365 19.36 -2.60 6.81
CA ASN A 365 19.85 -3.76 7.61
C ASN A 365 19.40 -3.70 9.07
N LEU A 366 18.10 -3.43 9.27
CA LEU A 366 17.46 -3.35 10.57
C LEU A 366 16.66 -4.64 10.83
N ASP A 367 16.88 -5.26 11.98
CA ASP A 367 16.01 -6.32 12.48
C ASP A 367 14.86 -5.65 13.25
N LEU A 368 13.62 -5.90 12.83
CA LEU A 368 12.44 -5.20 13.31
C LEU A 368 11.47 -6.12 14.06
N VAL A 369 10.78 -5.56 15.03
CA VAL A 369 9.59 -6.15 15.65
C VAL A 369 8.42 -5.22 15.40
N THR A 370 7.42 -5.72 14.67
CA THR A 370 6.20 -4.98 14.37
C THR A 370 5.06 -5.42 15.26
N THR A 371 4.24 -4.47 15.71
CA THR A 371 2.99 -4.80 16.40
C THR A 371 1.89 -5.12 15.41
N ALA A 372 0.82 -5.73 15.87
CA ALA A 372 -0.34 -5.99 15.02
C ALA A 372 -0.85 -4.69 14.37
N PRO A 373 -1.12 -4.69 13.05
CA PRO A 373 -1.71 -3.56 12.38
C PRO A 373 -3.09 -3.24 13.00
N SER A 374 -3.40 -1.98 13.11
CA SER A 374 -4.68 -1.48 13.61
C SER A 374 -5.18 -0.35 12.70
N VAL A 375 -6.45 -0.04 12.81
CA VAL A 375 -7.06 1.09 12.11
C VAL A 375 -7.30 2.25 13.08
N ALA A 376 -7.53 3.46 12.56
CA ALA A 376 -7.93 4.58 13.40
C ALA A 376 -9.42 4.50 13.73
N TYR A 377 -9.76 4.55 15.01
CA TYR A 377 -11.13 4.57 15.51
C TYR A 377 -11.52 5.98 15.92
N ARG A 378 -12.76 6.35 15.66
CA ARG A 378 -13.31 7.61 16.13
C ARG A 378 -14.11 7.40 17.39
N VAL A 379 -13.68 8.01 18.51
CA VAL A 379 -14.32 7.84 19.81
C VAL A 379 -14.85 9.19 20.30
N THR A 380 -16.15 9.25 20.53
CA THR A 380 -16.81 10.41 21.17
C THR A 380 -16.89 10.13 22.66
N MET A 381 -16.30 11.01 23.47
CA MET A 381 -16.31 10.95 24.93
C MET A 381 -17.63 11.48 25.50
N ASN A 382 -17.97 11.10 26.72
CA ASN A 382 -19.19 11.60 27.42
C ASN A 382 -19.28 13.13 27.50
N GLY A 383 -18.15 13.84 27.38
CA GLY A 383 -18.09 15.31 27.33
C GLY A 383 -18.28 15.92 25.92
N GLY A 384 -18.54 15.09 24.89
CA GLY A 384 -18.68 15.53 23.50
C GLY A 384 -17.36 15.71 22.76
N GLU A 385 -16.21 15.51 23.39
CA GLU A 385 -14.91 15.53 22.76
C GLU A 385 -14.77 14.33 21.82
N VAL A 386 -14.32 14.56 20.59
CA VAL A 386 -14.05 13.52 19.60
C VAL A 386 -12.55 13.28 19.51
N ARG A 387 -12.14 12.03 19.66
CA ARG A 387 -10.75 11.59 19.59
C ARG A 387 -10.57 10.55 18.50
N MET A 388 -9.50 10.67 17.73
CA MET A 388 -9.04 9.60 16.82
C MET A 388 -8.05 8.73 17.61
N ILE A 389 -8.30 7.43 17.64
CA ILE A 389 -7.51 6.43 18.39
C ILE A 389 -6.94 5.44 17.36
N ASP A 390 -5.68 5.52 17.11
CA ASP A 390 -4.91 4.63 16.22
C ASP A 390 -4.10 3.58 17.01
N ASN A 391 -3.82 3.87 18.28
CA ASN A 391 -3.12 2.98 19.20
C ASN A 391 -4.09 2.35 20.21
N PRO A 392 -4.19 1.01 20.26
CA PRO A 392 -5.07 0.33 21.22
C PRO A 392 -4.78 0.68 22.70
N THR A 393 -3.54 1.04 23.04
CA THR A 393 -3.18 1.41 24.42
C THR A 393 -3.89 2.68 24.88
N ASN A 394 -4.19 3.58 23.96
CA ASN A 394 -4.86 4.86 24.19
C ASN A 394 -6.40 4.76 24.19
N PHE A 395 -6.96 3.55 24.00
CA PHE A 395 -8.40 3.35 23.98
C PHE A 395 -9.01 3.67 25.36
N PRO A 396 -9.99 4.61 25.44
CA PRO A 396 -10.52 5.07 26.72
C PRO A 396 -11.26 3.97 27.48
N ALA A 397 -11.40 4.17 28.79
CA ALA A 397 -12.21 3.27 29.63
C ALA A 397 -13.68 3.25 29.13
N PRO A 398 -14.36 2.10 29.09
CA PRO A 398 -15.73 1.97 28.56
C PRO A 398 -16.73 2.95 29.15
N MET A 399 -16.59 3.30 30.44
CA MET A 399 -17.49 4.24 31.11
C MET A 399 -17.35 5.69 30.67
N SER A 400 -16.25 6.06 30.01
CA SER A 400 -16.00 7.43 29.50
C SER A 400 -16.39 7.61 28.03
N ILE A 401 -16.76 6.53 27.35
CA ILE A 401 -17.10 6.50 25.93
C ILE A 401 -18.62 6.70 25.77
N GLN A 402 -19.01 7.70 24.98
CA GLN A 402 -20.39 7.88 24.55
C GLN A 402 -20.69 7.04 23.30
N VAL A 403 -19.82 7.13 22.28
CA VAL A 403 -19.92 6.37 21.03
C VAL A 403 -18.52 6.03 20.56
N ALA A 404 -18.32 4.77 20.18
CA ALA A 404 -17.14 4.32 19.47
C ALA A 404 -17.53 3.94 18.04
N GLU A 405 -16.74 4.39 17.06
CA GLU A 405 -17.00 4.19 15.65
C GLU A 405 -15.75 3.59 14.98
N GLU A 406 -15.98 2.65 14.08
CA GLU A 406 -14.94 2.01 13.28
C GLU A 406 -15.01 2.44 11.82
N PRO A 407 -13.86 2.50 11.09
CA PRO A 407 -13.85 2.82 9.68
C PRO A 407 -14.46 1.66 8.89
N MET A 408 -15.32 2.03 7.92
CA MET A 408 -16.03 1.09 7.04
C MET A 408 -15.55 1.26 5.61
N ILE A 409 -15.55 0.16 4.87
CA ILE A 409 -15.26 0.12 3.44
C ILE A 409 -16.45 -0.43 2.67
N LYS A 410 -16.59 0.03 1.43
CA LYS A 410 -17.38 -0.61 0.38
C LYS A 410 -16.44 -1.52 -0.40
N ALA A 411 -16.63 -2.81 -0.26
CA ALA A 411 -15.86 -3.83 -0.93
C ALA A 411 -16.54 -4.27 -2.23
N THR A 412 -15.77 -4.35 -3.32
CA THR A 412 -16.17 -4.90 -4.61
C THR A 412 -15.36 -6.16 -4.88
N ILE A 413 -16.04 -7.29 -5.06
CA ILE A 413 -15.42 -8.60 -5.29
C ILE A 413 -15.91 -9.14 -6.62
N LEU A 414 -15.00 -9.38 -7.56
CA LEU A 414 -15.30 -10.08 -8.81
C LEU A 414 -14.85 -11.52 -8.70
N SER A 415 -15.69 -12.45 -9.12
CA SER A 415 -15.39 -13.89 -9.01
C SER A 415 -16.26 -14.71 -9.96
N PRO A 416 -15.82 -15.91 -10.36
CA PRO A 416 -16.71 -16.92 -10.94
C PRO A 416 -17.87 -17.27 -10.00
N GLU A 417 -19.06 -17.54 -10.58
CA GLU A 417 -20.30 -17.85 -9.85
C GLU A 417 -20.13 -19.01 -8.85
N GLU A 418 -19.32 -20.02 -9.20
CA GLU A 418 -19.09 -21.19 -8.36
C GLU A 418 -18.54 -20.87 -6.96
N PHE A 419 -17.87 -19.72 -6.76
CA PHE A 419 -17.27 -19.31 -5.50
C PHE A 419 -18.13 -18.35 -4.67
N VAL A 420 -19.29 -17.92 -5.18
CA VAL A 420 -20.18 -16.95 -4.49
C VAL A 420 -20.49 -17.39 -3.06
N GLY A 421 -20.81 -18.67 -2.84
CA GLY A 421 -21.10 -19.20 -1.51
C GLY A 421 -19.92 -19.06 -0.54
N ASN A 422 -18.70 -19.36 -0.99
CA ASN A 422 -17.48 -19.24 -0.19
C ASN A 422 -17.17 -17.78 0.17
N ILE A 423 -17.39 -16.87 -0.79
CA ILE A 423 -17.19 -15.42 -0.60
C ILE A 423 -18.19 -14.86 0.39
N MET A 424 -19.47 -15.22 0.24
CA MET A 424 -20.53 -14.77 1.17
C MET A 424 -20.26 -15.26 2.59
N GLU A 425 -19.84 -16.51 2.77
CA GLU A 425 -19.45 -17.04 4.08
C GLU A 425 -18.27 -16.28 4.68
N LEU A 426 -17.22 -16.02 3.88
CA LEU A 426 -16.06 -15.24 4.33
C LEU A 426 -16.49 -13.85 4.80
N CYS A 427 -17.22 -13.10 3.95
CA CYS A 427 -17.66 -11.75 4.28
C CYS A 427 -18.57 -11.71 5.51
N GLN A 428 -19.50 -12.65 5.67
CA GLN A 428 -20.35 -12.74 6.87
C GLN A 428 -19.53 -13.01 8.14
N ASN A 429 -18.53 -13.90 8.05
CA ASN A 429 -17.62 -14.16 9.16
C ASN A 429 -16.79 -12.93 9.55
N ARG A 430 -16.57 -12.00 8.63
CA ARG A 430 -15.89 -10.70 8.82
C ARG A 430 -16.86 -9.54 9.09
N ARG A 431 -18.04 -9.82 9.61
CA ARG A 431 -19.09 -8.83 9.95
C ARG A 431 -19.56 -8.01 8.74
N GLY A 432 -19.40 -8.54 7.53
CA GLY A 432 -19.81 -7.88 6.30
C GLY A 432 -21.33 -7.83 6.15
N VAL A 433 -21.79 -6.71 5.60
CA VAL A 433 -23.18 -6.48 5.24
C VAL A 433 -23.31 -6.57 3.72
N PHE A 434 -23.99 -7.61 3.24
CA PHE A 434 -24.28 -7.77 1.82
C PHE A 434 -25.12 -6.60 1.29
N LYS A 435 -24.77 -6.06 0.14
CA LYS A 435 -25.52 -4.98 -0.53
C LYS A 435 -26.22 -5.46 -1.77
N ASP A 436 -25.48 -5.84 -2.76
CA ASP A 436 -26.00 -6.35 -4.03
C ASP A 436 -25.02 -7.31 -4.69
N MET A 437 -25.49 -7.96 -5.73
CA MET A 437 -24.72 -8.83 -6.59
C MET A 437 -25.23 -8.65 -8.02
N LYS A 438 -24.30 -8.46 -8.96
CA LYS A 438 -24.60 -8.33 -10.39
C LYS A 438 -23.87 -9.40 -11.17
N TYR A 439 -24.53 -9.99 -12.16
CA TYR A 439 -23.91 -10.84 -13.14
C TYR A 439 -23.30 -9.97 -14.22
N LEU A 440 -21.99 -10.08 -14.41
CA LEU A 440 -21.28 -9.41 -15.50
C LEU A 440 -21.47 -10.18 -16.81
N ASP A 441 -21.42 -11.49 -16.71
CA ASP A 441 -21.70 -12.44 -17.79
C ASP A 441 -22.36 -13.72 -17.24
N THR A 442 -22.42 -14.79 -18.03
CA THR A 442 -23.04 -16.07 -17.63
C THR A 442 -22.24 -16.85 -16.58
N THR A 443 -21.00 -16.46 -16.28
CA THR A 443 -20.06 -17.21 -15.44
C THR A 443 -19.47 -16.40 -14.31
N ARG A 444 -19.52 -15.05 -14.40
CA ARG A 444 -18.85 -14.13 -13.47
C ARG A 444 -19.82 -13.16 -12.82
N VAL A 445 -19.54 -12.87 -11.56
CA VAL A 445 -20.36 -12.02 -10.70
C VAL A 445 -19.51 -10.93 -10.04
N GLU A 446 -20.12 -9.78 -9.88
CA GLU A 446 -19.65 -8.66 -9.07
C GLU A 446 -20.48 -8.63 -7.77
N ILE A 447 -19.81 -8.71 -6.62
CA ILE A 447 -20.45 -8.79 -5.32
C ILE A 447 -20.03 -7.57 -4.49
N HIS A 448 -21.02 -6.86 -3.93
CA HIS A 448 -20.76 -5.70 -3.08
C HIS A 448 -21.07 -5.98 -1.62
N TYR A 449 -20.11 -5.64 -0.76
CA TYR A 449 -20.23 -5.71 0.70
C TYR A 449 -19.81 -4.40 1.36
N GLU A 450 -20.43 -4.09 2.50
CA GLU A 450 -19.85 -3.14 3.46
C GLU A 450 -19.14 -3.96 4.54
N LEU A 451 -17.85 -3.69 4.73
CA LEU A 451 -17.00 -4.39 5.70
C LEU A 451 -16.32 -3.39 6.63
N PRO A 452 -16.09 -3.74 7.90
CA PRO A 452 -15.19 -2.98 8.74
C PRO A 452 -13.75 -3.13 8.23
N LEU A 453 -13.03 -2.00 8.08
CA LEU A 453 -11.65 -2.04 7.58
C LEU A 453 -10.74 -2.95 8.42
N ASN A 454 -10.91 -2.93 9.73
CA ASN A 454 -10.12 -3.77 10.64
C ASN A 454 -10.29 -5.29 10.42
N GLU A 455 -11.38 -5.74 9.83
CA GLU A 455 -11.60 -7.15 9.49
C GLU A 455 -10.95 -7.55 8.15
N VAL A 456 -10.50 -6.57 7.38
CA VAL A 456 -9.88 -6.75 6.07
C VAL A 456 -8.35 -6.69 6.16
N VAL A 457 -7.83 -5.82 7.03
CA VAL A 457 -6.40 -5.50 7.16
C VAL A 457 -5.52 -6.71 7.50
N TYR A 458 -6.03 -7.76 8.14
CA TYR A 458 -5.17 -8.86 8.60
C TYR A 458 -4.88 -9.92 7.51
N ASP A 459 -5.91 -10.59 7.02
CA ASP A 459 -5.74 -11.80 6.20
C ASP A 459 -6.88 -12.03 5.21
N PHE A 460 -7.76 -11.02 5.05
CA PHE A 460 -8.95 -11.17 4.21
C PHE A 460 -8.60 -11.49 2.76
N PHE A 461 -7.58 -10.84 2.21
CA PHE A 461 -7.16 -11.03 0.82
C PHE A 461 -6.64 -12.45 0.57
N ASP A 462 -5.81 -12.96 1.48
CA ASP A 462 -5.27 -14.32 1.39
C ASP A 462 -6.37 -15.37 1.59
N ALA A 463 -7.27 -15.14 2.54
CA ALA A 463 -8.44 -15.98 2.76
C ALA A 463 -9.38 -16.00 1.54
N LEU A 464 -9.58 -14.84 0.89
CA LEU A 464 -10.37 -14.72 -0.32
C LEU A 464 -9.74 -15.52 -1.47
N LYS A 465 -8.45 -15.30 -1.74
CA LYS A 465 -7.71 -16.03 -2.78
C LYS A 465 -7.69 -17.53 -2.53
N SER A 466 -7.41 -17.96 -1.31
CA SER A 466 -7.42 -19.38 -0.95
C SER A 466 -8.77 -20.04 -1.18
N ARG A 467 -9.88 -19.40 -0.78
CA ARG A 467 -11.25 -19.93 -0.92
C ARG A 467 -11.77 -19.91 -2.34
N THR A 468 -11.18 -19.11 -3.22
CA THR A 468 -11.56 -18.97 -4.63
C THR A 468 -10.52 -19.51 -5.60
N ARG A 469 -9.54 -20.27 -5.13
CA ARG A 469 -8.41 -20.81 -5.93
C ARG A 469 -7.64 -19.73 -6.72
N GLY A 470 -7.60 -18.50 -6.20
CA GLY A 470 -6.95 -17.37 -6.84
C GLY A 470 -7.80 -16.61 -7.87
N TYR A 471 -9.05 -17.05 -8.12
CA TYR A 471 -9.89 -16.43 -9.16
C TYR A 471 -10.62 -15.17 -8.71
N ALA A 472 -10.77 -14.90 -7.41
CA ALA A 472 -11.44 -13.68 -6.97
C ALA A 472 -10.47 -12.50 -6.94
N SER A 473 -10.90 -11.37 -7.49
CA SER A 473 -10.26 -10.08 -7.31
C SER A 473 -11.05 -9.23 -6.30
N PHE A 474 -10.35 -8.32 -5.64
CA PHE A 474 -10.88 -7.51 -4.56
C PHE A 474 -10.41 -6.07 -4.69
N ASP A 475 -11.34 -5.15 -4.56
CA ASP A 475 -11.09 -3.72 -4.45
C ASP A 475 -11.98 -3.11 -3.36
N TYR A 476 -11.63 -1.94 -2.83
CA TYR A 476 -12.44 -1.28 -1.81
C TYR A 476 -12.30 0.23 -1.80
N GLU A 477 -13.36 0.88 -1.33
CA GLU A 477 -13.43 2.33 -1.13
C GLU A 477 -13.81 2.64 0.32
N MET A 478 -13.26 3.73 0.86
CA MET A 478 -13.62 4.19 2.21
C MET A 478 -15.02 4.80 2.24
N MET A 479 -15.85 4.35 3.19
CA MET A 479 -17.22 4.87 3.40
C MET A 479 -17.34 5.81 4.60
N GLY A 480 -16.26 6.06 5.34
CA GLY A 480 -16.30 6.79 6.60
C GLY A 480 -16.45 5.89 7.83
N PHE A 481 -17.07 6.40 8.87
CA PHE A 481 -17.12 5.73 10.18
C PHE A 481 -18.54 5.29 10.53
N ARG A 482 -18.66 4.15 11.22
CA ARG A 482 -19.94 3.60 11.71
C ARG A 482 -19.82 3.23 13.19
N ALA A 483 -20.84 3.59 13.97
CA ALA A 483 -20.92 3.22 15.38
C ALA A 483 -20.89 1.70 15.55
N SER A 484 -20.05 1.23 16.48
CA SER A 484 -19.82 -0.19 16.75
C SER A 484 -19.52 -0.45 18.22
N LYS A 485 -19.82 -1.67 18.69
CA LYS A 485 -19.55 -2.09 20.06
C LYS A 485 -18.11 -2.56 20.19
N LEU A 486 -17.19 -1.63 20.36
CA LEU A 486 -15.76 -1.88 20.45
C LEU A 486 -15.30 -2.00 21.90
N VAL A 487 -14.36 -2.91 22.14
CA VAL A 487 -13.72 -3.12 23.43
C VAL A 487 -12.21 -3.30 23.25
N LYS A 488 -11.46 -2.84 24.25
CA LYS A 488 -10.03 -3.12 24.34
C LYS A 488 -9.81 -4.51 24.90
N LEU A 489 -9.08 -5.34 24.16
CA LEU A 489 -8.61 -6.66 24.57
C LEU A 489 -7.14 -6.56 24.96
N ASP A 490 -6.84 -6.74 26.25
CA ASP A 490 -5.48 -6.75 26.78
C ASP A 490 -4.97 -8.18 26.94
N ILE A 491 -3.76 -8.45 26.47
CA ILE A 491 -3.07 -9.72 26.70
C ILE A 491 -2.10 -9.56 27.87
N MET A 492 -2.20 -10.47 28.83
CA MET A 492 -1.38 -10.46 30.03
C MET A 492 -0.51 -11.72 30.09
N LEU A 493 0.77 -11.54 30.33
CA LEU A 493 1.72 -12.62 30.60
C LEU A 493 2.18 -12.54 32.04
N ASN A 494 2.05 -13.62 32.77
CA ASN A 494 2.40 -13.69 34.19
C ASN A 494 1.69 -12.63 35.07
N GLY A 495 0.55 -12.09 34.61
CA GLY A 495 -0.22 -11.07 35.30
C GLY A 495 0.11 -9.63 34.91
N GLU A 496 1.09 -9.42 34.03
CA GLU A 496 1.47 -8.11 33.49
C GLU A 496 0.91 -7.93 32.09
N VAL A 497 0.37 -6.76 31.78
CA VAL A 497 -0.17 -6.44 30.45
C VAL A 497 1.00 -6.23 29.48
N VAL A 498 0.94 -6.90 28.34
CA VAL A 498 1.85 -6.68 27.22
C VAL A 498 1.17 -5.69 26.27
N ASP A 499 1.53 -4.44 26.36
CA ASP A 499 0.93 -3.33 25.61
C ASP A 499 0.99 -3.52 24.09
N ALA A 500 2.09 -4.05 23.58
CA ALA A 500 2.28 -4.39 22.16
C ALA A 500 1.32 -5.48 21.64
N LEU A 501 0.65 -6.22 22.53
CA LEU A 501 -0.35 -7.24 22.23
C LEU A 501 -1.77 -6.81 22.67
N SER A 502 -2.03 -5.51 22.76
CA SER A 502 -3.37 -4.98 22.99
C SER A 502 -4.09 -4.75 21.67
N PHE A 503 -5.40 -5.06 21.60
CA PHE A 503 -6.23 -4.95 20.41
C PHE A 503 -7.53 -4.20 20.71
N ILE A 504 -8.07 -3.51 19.71
CA ILE A 504 -9.45 -3.05 19.71
C ILE A 504 -10.26 -4.01 18.87
N VAL A 505 -11.27 -4.63 19.46
CA VAL A 505 -12.06 -5.69 18.81
C VAL A 505 -13.56 -5.45 19.02
N HIS A 506 -14.39 -5.98 18.12
CA HIS A 506 -15.83 -6.01 18.32
C HIS A 506 -16.19 -6.97 19.47
N THR A 507 -17.14 -6.58 20.32
CA THR A 507 -17.52 -7.35 21.52
C THR A 507 -17.89 -8.81 21.21
N ASP A 508 -18.61 -9.04 20.11
CA ASP A 508 -19.08 -10.39 19.73
C ASP A 508 -17.95 -11.32 19.30
N LYS A 509 -16.84 -10.77 18.80
CA LYS A 509 -15.65 -11.54 18.35
C LYS A 509 -14.54 -11.60 19.41
N ALA A 510 -14.67 -10.82 20.48
CA ALA A 510 -13.63 -10.65 21.50
C ALA A 510 -13.21 -11.98 22.16
N TYR A 511 -14.15 -12.84 22.51
CA TYR A 511 -13.86 -14.12 23.16
C TYR A 511 -13.13 -15.10 22.24
N GLU A 512 -13.61 -15.25 21.00
CA GLU A 512 -13.00 -16.13 20.01
C GLU A 512 -11.56 -15.70 19.71
N ARG A 513 -11.35 -14.40 19.44
CA ARG A 513 -10.04 -13.84 19.17
C ARG A 513 -9.10 -13.97 20.37
N ALA A 514 -9.58 -13.67 21.58
CA ALA A 514 -8.83 -13.83 22.82
C ALA A 514 -8.31 -15.26 23.02
N ARG A 515 -9.16 -16.25 22.74
CA ARG A 515 -8.82 -17.67 22.86
C ARG A 515 -7.75 -18.07 21.85
N ARG A 516 -7.92 -17.72 20.58
CA ARG A 516 -6.95 -18.04 19.50
C ARG A 516 -5.59 -17.41 19.80
N ILE A 517 -5.55 -16.13 20.19
CA ILE A 517 -4.31 -15.46 20.58
C ILE A 517 -3.62 -16.20 21.73
N ALA A 518 -4.36 -16.57 22.78
CA ALA A 518 -3.80 -17.26 23.94
C ALA A 518 -3.25 -18.66 23.56
N GLU A 519 -3.93 -19.40 22.68
CA GLU A 519 -3.50 -20.70 22.17
C GLU A 519 -2.21 -20.56 21.32
N LYS A 520 -2.15 -19.62 20.37
CA LYS A 520 -0.95 -19.36 19.55
C LYS A 520 0.24 -18.90 20.40
N LEU A 521 0.04 -17.97 21.33
CA LEU A 521 1.11 -17.54 22.24
C LEU A 521 1.66 -18.69 23.10
N LYS A 522 0.80 -19.61 23.53
CA LYS A 522 1.24 -20.80 24.28
C LYS A 522 2.14 -21.71 23.47
N GLU A 523 1.98 -21.78 22.16
CA GLU A 523 2.82 -22.58 21.25
C GLU A 523 4.20 -21.96 21.07
N HIS A 524 4.29 -20.63 20.99
CA HIS A 524 5.51 -19.88 20.64
C HIS A 524 6.31 -19.41 21.86
N ILE A 525 5.65 -19.21 23.02
CA ILE A 525 6.37 -18.81 24.23
C ILE A 525 7.13 -20.01 24.81
N PRO A 526 8.48 -19.92 24.94
CA PRO A 526 9.29 -21.03 25.44
C PRO A 526 8.98 -21.34 26.91
N ARG A 527 9.05 -22.63 27.26
CA ARG A 527 8.85 -23.05 28.63
C ARG A 527 9.93 -22.47 29.53
N GLN A 528 9.51 -21.82 30.59
CA GLN A 528 10.34 -21.23 31.63
C GLN A 528 10.50 -22.21 32.82
N LEU A 529 11.34 -21.85 33.82
CA LEU A 529 11.47 -22.61 35.06
C LEU A 529 10.23 -22.51 35.95
N PHE A 530 9.30 -21.61 35.62
CA PHE A 530 8.01 -21.40 36.29
C PHE A 530 6.86 -21.45 35.28
N GLU A 531 5.64 -21.55 35.73
CA GLU A 531 4.46 -21.51 34.90
C GLU A 531 4.19 -20.07 34.42
N VAL A 532 3.97 -19.90 33.12
CA VAL A 532 3.59 -18.61 32.54
C VAL A 532 2.11 -18.67 32.18
N PRO A 533 1.23 -18.05 32.97
CA PRO A 533 -0.17 -17.87 32.57
C PRO A 533 -0.27 -16.80 31.50
N ILE A 534 -0.95 -17.14 30.42
CA ILE A 534 -1.36 -16.26 29.33
C ILE A 534 -2.82 -15.95 29.55
N GLN A 535 -3.18 -14.69 29.70
CA GLN A 535 -4.54 -14.28 30.01
C GLN A 535 -4.97 -13.17 29.04
N ALA A 536 -6.18 -13.24 28.58
CA ALA A 536 -6.79 -12.17 27.79
C ALA A 536 -7.93 -11.54 28.61
N ALA A 537 -7.94 -10.23 28.72
CA ALA A 537 -8.85 -9.48 29.55
C ALA A 537 -9.52 -8.31 28.83
N ILE A 538 -10.76 -8.01 29.20
CA ILE A 538 -11.50 -6.81 28.81
C ILE A 538 -11.86 -6.03 30.05
N GLY A 539 -11.38 -4.78 30.18
CA GLY A 539 -11.64 -3.94 31.34
C GLY A 539 -11.22 -4.59 32.67
N GLY A 540 -10.12 -5.37 32.66
CA GLY A 540 -9.63 -6.12 33.81
C GLY A 540 -10.31 -7.48 34.07
N LYS A 541 -11.40 -7.82 33.39
CA LYS A 541 -12.06 -9.13 33.47
C LYS A 541 -11.40 -10.11 32.52
N ILE A 542 -10.84 -11.19 33.04
CA ILE A 542 -10.24 -12.28 32.24
C ILE A 542 -11.36 -13.04 31.53
N ILE A 543 -11.25 -13.13 30.19
CA ILE A 543 -12.19 -13.84 29.33
C ILE A 543 -11.61 -15.12 28.72
N ALA A 544 -10.28 -15.20 28.54
CA ALA A 544 -9.60 -16.40 28.10
C ALA A 544 -8.30 -16.60 28.89
N ARG A 545 -7.90 -17.86 29.05
CA ARG A 545 -6.68 -18.20 29.78
C ARG A 545 -6.06 -19.49 29.24
N GLU A 546 -4.75 -19.42 28.99
CA GLU A 546 -3.89 -20.56 28.70
C GLU A 546 -2.67 -20.54 29.64
N THR A 547 -1.90 -21.63 29.68
CA THR A 547 -0.74 -21.71 30.55
C THR A 547 0.38 -22.48 29.87
N VAL A 548 1.55 -21.84 29.78
CA VAL A 548 2.81 -22.51 29.40
C VAL A 548 3.35 -23.23 30.65
N LYS A 549 3.42 -24.56 30.59
CA LYS A 549 3.87 -25.38 31.71
C LYS A 549 5.35 -25.16 32.02
N ALA A 550 5.71 -25.08 33.28
CA ALA A 550 7.11 -24.98 33.72
C ALA A 550 7.95 -26.17 33.25
N MET A 551 9.23 -25.90 32.91
CA MET A 551 10.20 -26.98 32.77
C MET A 551 10.33 -27.75 34.08
N ARG A 552 10.24 -29.07 34.02
CA ARG A 552 10.47 -29.95 35.16
C ARG A 552 11.94 -30.33 35.22
N LYS A 553 12.63 -29.90 36.28
CA LYS A 553 13.92 -30.49 36.65
C LYS A 553 13.62 -31.69 37.56
N ASP A 554 14.09 -32.87 37.14
CA ASP A 554 13.91 -34.06 38.00
C ASP A 554 14.84 -33.97 39.21
N VAL A 555 14.27 -33.39 40.29
CA VAL A 555 15.00 -33.25 41.58
C VAL A 555 15.04 -34.55 42.35
N LEU A 556 14.29 -35.56 41.90
CA LEU A 556 14.22 -36.86 42.53
C LEU A 556 15.21 -37.91 41.93
N ALA A 557 15.81 -37.62 40.77
CA ALA A 557 16.75 -38.50 40.10
C ALA A 557 17.94 -38.92 40.95
N LYS A 558 18.32 -38.09 41.93
CA LYS A 558 19.42 -38.37 42.89
C LYS A 558 18.96 -38.98 44.20
N CYS A 559 17.66 -39.30 44.37
CA CYS A 559 17.12 -39.89 45.58
C CYS A 559 17.10 -41.41 45.45
N TYR A 560 18.19 -42.08 45.88
CA TYR A 560 18.23 -43.51 46.02
C TYR A 560 17.51 -43.91 47.31
N GLY A 561 16.54 -44.85 47.22
CA GLY A 561 15.82 -45.42 48.36
C GLY A 561 14.47 -44.76 48.70
N GLY A 562 13.70 -45.45 49.51
CA GLY A 562 12.27 -45.16 49.83
C GLY A 562 11.98 -44.00 50.79
N ASP A 563 12.88 -43.03 51.00
CA ASP A 563 12.65 -41.90 51.91
C ASP A 563 11.62 -40.92 51.32
N ILE A 564 10.36 -41.17 51.67
CA ILE A 564 9.19 -40.38 51.24
C ILE A 564 9.26 -38.95 51.80
N THR A 565 9.79 -38.77 53.02
CA THR A 565 9.89 -37.48 53.67
C THR A 565 10.85 -36.53 52.95
N ARG A 566 12.01 -37.06 52.53
CA ARG A 566 13.01 -36.31 51.77
C ARG A 566 12.50 -35.95 50.39
N LYS A 567 11.78 -36.88 49.72
CA LYS A 567 11.13 -36.62 48.42
C LYS A 567 10.10 -35.48 48.52
N LYS A 568 9.22 -35.50 49.54
CA LYS A 568 8.24 -34.43 49.77
C LYS A 568 8.93 -33.09 50.01
N LYS A 569 9.96 -33.04 50.86
CA LYS A 569 10.70 -31.81 51.19
C LYS A 569 11.44 -31.22 49.97
N LEU A 570 11.96 -32.04 49.07
CA LEU A 570 12.58 -31.59 47.83
C LEU A 570 11.56 -31.03 46.84
N LEU A 571 10.38 -31.65 46.75
CA LEU A 571 9.29 -31.17 45.91
C LEU A 571 8.70 -29.85 46.44
N GLU A 572 8.58 -29.68 47.78
CA GLU A 572 8.16 -28.43 48.39
C GLU A 572 9.16 -27.30 48.14
N LYS A 573 10.47 -27.55 48.32
CA LYS A 573 11.52 -26.56 47.98
C LYS A 573 11.51 -26.19 46.51
N GLN A 574 11.27 -27.15 45.61
CA GLN A 574 11.12 -26.85 44.20
C GLN A 574 9.89 -25.97 43.90
N LYS A 575 8.77 -26.24 44.57
CA LYS A 575 7.54 -25.46 44.46
C LYS A 575 7.74 -24.03 44.96
N GLU A 576 8.39 -23.86 46.13
CA GLU A 576 8.73 -22.53 46.69
C GLU A 576 9.73 -21.77 45.77
N GLY A 577 10.76 -22.45 45.27
CA GLY A 577 11.71 -21.86 44.34
C GLY A 577 11.05 -21.37 43.04
N LYS A 578 10.13 -22.16 42.49
CA LYS A 578 9.32 -21.75 41.33
C LYS A 578 8.43 -20.57 41.61
N LYS A 579 7.82 -20.50 42.84
CA LYS A 579 6.99 -19.37 43.25
C LYS A 579 7.81 -18.08 43.37
N ARG A 580 9.04 -18.14 43.92
CA ARG A 580 9.95 -16.98 43.99
C ARG A 580 10.42 -16.54 42.60
N MET A 581 10.81 -17.48 41.72
CA MET A 581 11.21 -17.18 40.36
C MET A 581 10.08 -16.52 39.56
N ARG A 582 8.83 -16.94 39.77
CA ARG A 582 7.66 -16.31 39.15
C ARG A 582 7.45 -14.86 39.60
N GLN A 583 7.82 -14.51 40.84
CA GLN A 583 7.68 -13.14 41.34
C GLN A 583 8.79 -12.20 40.86
N LEU A 584 9.93 -12.74 40.44
CA LEU A 584 11.12 -11.99 40.04
C LEU A 584 11.42 -12.06 38.53
N GLY A 585 10.79 -13.00 37.80
CA GLY A 585 11.10 -13.24 36.41
C GLY A 585 10.21 -12.42 35.48
N SER A 586 10.82 -11.56 34.65
CA SER A 586 10.18 -11.04 33.46
C SER A 586 10.06 -12.17 32.43
N VAL A 587 8.97 -12.19 31.69
CA VAL A 587 8.76 -13.14 30.58
C VAL A 587 9.18 -12.43 29.30
N GLU A 588 10.28 -12.87 28.71
CA GLU A 588 10.65 -12.43 27.35
C GLU A 588 9.68 -13.04 26.34
N VAL A 589 9.11 -12.19 25.51
CA VAL A 589 8.24 -12.59 24.41
C VAL A 589 9.11 -12.63 23.15
N PRO A 590 9.35 -13.81 22.56
CA PRO A 590 10.16 -13.90 21.35
C PRO A 590 9.43 -13.23 20.17
N GLN A 591 10.18 -12.72 19.22
CA GLN A 591 9.66 -12.07 18.00
C GLN A 591 8.65 -12.97 17.26
N GLU A 592 8.93 -14.27 17.19
CA GLU A 592 8.05 -15.28 16.59
C GLU A 592 6.66 -15.32 17.23
N ALA A 593 6.54 -15.01 18.53
CA ALA A 593 5.25 -14.95 19.22
C ALA A 593 4.42 -13.73 18.79
N PHE A 594 5.04 -12.58 18.51
CA PHE A 594 4.35 -11.43 17.93
C PHE A 594 3.87 -11.74 16.53
N MET A 595 4.74 -12.30 15.68
CA MET A 595 4.40 -12.70 14.32
C MET A 595 3.28 -13.75 14.27
N ALA A 596 3.28 -14.73 15.20
CA ALA A 596 2.26 -15.76 15.26
C ALA A 596 0.86 -15.21 15.62
N VAL A 597 0.81 -14.11 16.38
CA VAL A 597 -0.46 -13.43 16.69
C VAL A 597 -1.01 -12.66 15.48
N LEU A 598 -0.15 -12.24 14.54
CA LEU A 598 -0.56 -11.60 13.29
C LEU A 598 -1.24 -12.59 12.33
N LYS A 599 -0.79 -13.85 12.33
CA LYS A 599 -1.25 -14.93 11.44
C LYS A 599 -2.25 -15.87 12.14
N LEU A 600 -3.29 -15.30 12.74
CA LEU A 600 -4.27 -16.06 13.54
C LEU A 600 -5.18 -16.97 12.72
N ASP A 601 -5.37 -16.69 11.45
CA ASP A 601 -6.38 -17.34 10.61
C ASP A 601 -5.78 -18.27 9.52
N GLU A 602 -4.46 -18.54 9.56
CA GLU A 602 -3.80 -19.61 8.81
C GLU A 602 -4.04 -21.00 9.42
#